data_741ee1a54ac09d67fe614630b68f38c1
#
_entry.id   741ee1a54ac09d67fe614630b68f38c1
#
_cell.length_a   1.000
_cell.length_b   1.000
_cell.length_c   1.000
_cell.angle_alpha   90.00
_cell.angle_beta   90.00
_cell.angle_gamma   90.00
#
_symmetry.space_group_name_H-M   'P 1'
#
loop_
_entity.id
_entity.type
_entity.pdbx_description
1 polymer ?
#
loop_
_entity_poly.entity_id
_entity_poly.type
_entity_poly.pdbx_seq_one_letter_code
_entity_poly.pdbx_strand_id
1 'polypeptide(L)'
;DKQVWYAVNDIMIGSAIKTLHIEVRINGKMLFITPASGILLSTPFGSSGYAHSLGGSLMTGDSGYELNMLAPLHNAKYHSFISSLILNDEDILDVNIHNTRLFEIACDMNTCKSKSISFKIKKSSKEFNLVHLKPFDEYSRLKKSFAN
;
A
#
# COMPACT_ATOMS: atom_id res chain seq x y z
N ASP A 1 21.59 2.07 11.31
CA ASP A 1 20.99 0.75 11.11
C ASP A 1 19.75 0.90 10.24
N LYS A 2 19.69 0.14 9.12
CA LYS A 2 18.50 0.10 8.30
C LYS A 2 17.45 -0.75 9.01
N GLN A 3 16.40 -0.13 9.46
CA GLN A 3 15.24 -0.83 10.00
C GLN A 3 14.39 -1.39 8.86
N VAL A 4 14.02 -2.68 8.93
CA VAL A 4 13.23 -3.37 7.91
C VAL A 4 11.99 -3.97 8.56
N TRP A 5 10.85 -3.75 7.95
CA TRP A 5 9.58 -4.37 8.34
C TRP A 5 9.04 -5.21 7.20
N TYR A 6 8.21 -6.18 7.52
CA TYR A 6 7.54 -7.06 6.58
C TYR A 6 6.04 -7.03 6.83
N ALA A 7 5.28 -7.11 5.78
CA ALA A 7 3.83 -7.27 5.83
C ALA A 7 3.38 -8.34 4.83
N VAL A 8 2.37 -9.09 5.21
CA VAL A 8 1.70 -10.09 4.38
C VAL A 8 0.53 -9.46 3.63
N ASN A 9 -0.24 -8.60 4.32
CA ASN A 9 -1.40 -7.93 3.74
C ASN A 9 -1.02 -6.56 3.15
N ASP A 10 -0.61 -5.64 4.04
CA ASP A 10 -0.41 -4.25 3.63
C ASP A 10 0.57 -3.48 4.53
N ILE A 11 1.07 -2.39 3.97
CA ILE A 11 1.84 -1.37 4.68
C ILE A 11 1.12 -0.04 4.48
N MET A 12 0.80 0.63 5.59
CA MET A 12 0.22 1.96 5.59
C MET A 12 1.20 2.99 6.19
N ILE A 13 1.30 4.14 5.56
CA ILE A 13 1.93 5.34 6.14
C ILE A 13 0.86 6.42 6.10
N GLY A 14 0.43 6.89 7.26
CA GLY A 14 -0.70 7.83 7.31
C GLY A 14 -0.74 8.67 8.57
N SER A 15 -1.60 9.68 8.58
CA SER A 15 -1.87 10.52 9.73
C SER A 15 -3.36 10.86 9.81
N ALA A 16 -3.93 10.68 10.99
CA ALA A 16 -5.31 11.06 11.27
C ALA A 16 -5.48 12.58 11.52
N ILE A 17 -4.41 13.28 11.86
CA ILE A 17 -4.45 14.68 12.32
C ILE A 17 -3.73 15.66 11.41
N LYS A 18 -2.91 15.18 10.48
CA LYS A 18 -2.12 16.03 9.59
C LYS A 18 -2.24 15.57 8.15
N THR A 19 -2.43 16.52 7.25
CA THR A 19 -2.24 16.27 5.82
C THR A 19 -0.75 16.09 5.55
N LEU A 20 -0.38 14.96 4.99
CA LEU A 20 1.00 14.63 4.62
C LEU A 20 1.27 15.11 3.19
N HIS A 21 2.40 15.76 2.95
CA HIS A 21 2.91 15.99 1.60
C HIS A 21 3.75 14.79 1.20
N ILE A 22 3.18 13.92 0.40
CA ILE A 22 3.74 12.62 0.03
C ILE A 22 4.34 12.72 -1.37
N GLU A 23 5.64 12.50 -1.45
CA GLU A 23 6.35 12.30 -2.72
C GLU A 23 6.46 10.80 -2.98
N VAL A 24 6.12 10.39 -4.19
CA VAL A 24 6.21 9.00 -4.64
C VAL A 24 7.09 8.92 -5.87
N ARG A 25 8.05 8.00 -5.84
CA ARG A 25 8.89 7.62 -6.98
C ARG A 25 8.78 6.11 -7.21
N ILE A 26 8.81 5.72 -8.47
CA ILE A 26 8.89 4.31 -8.88
C ILE A 26 10.18 4.14 -9.68
N ASN A 27 11.02 3.21 -9.24
CA ASN A 27 12.32 2.93 -9.87
C ASN A 27 13.17 4.21 -10.05
N GLY A 28 13.13 5.08 -9.02
CA GLY A 28 13.84 6.36 -8.99
C GLY A 28 13.19 7.49 -9.80
N LYS A 29 12.15 7.22 -10.60
CA LYS A 29 11.45 8.24 -11.38
C LYS A 29 10.31 8.86 -10.56
N MET A 30 10.24 10.18 -10.53
CA MET A 30 9.15 10.92 -9.90
C MET A 30 7.81 10.56 -10.53
N LEU A 31 6.86 10.17 -9.71
CA LEU A 31 5.49 9.91 -10.13
C LEU A 31 4.60 11.12 -9.82
N PHE A 32 4.55 11.52 -8.55
CA PHE A 32 3.84 12.72 -8.10
C PHE A 32 4.32 13.20 -6.71
N ILE A 33 3.92 14.43 -6.38
CA ILE A 33 3.92 14.95 -5.00
C ILE A 33 2.51 15.47 -4.74
N THR A 34 1.84 14.94 -3.72
CA THR A 34 0.47 15.35 -3.38
C THR A 34 0.23 15.39 -1.89
N PRO A 35 -0.60 16.34 -1.40
CA PRO A 35 -1.15 16.26 -0.06
C PRO A 35 -2.19 15.14 0.03
N ALA A 36 -2.08 14.31 1.07
CA ALA A 36 -3.02 13.21 1.35
C ALA A 36 -3.05 12.90 2.84
N SER A 37 -4.03 12.13 3.28
CA SER A 37 -4.02 11.56 4.64
C SER A 37 -3.02 10.42 4.78
N GLY A 38 -2.62 9.78 3.69
CA GLY A 38 -1.66 8.70 3.70
C GLY A 38 -1.54 7.95 2.39
N ILE A 39 -0.81 6.86 2.46
CA ILE A 39 -0.56 5.92 1.38
C ILE A 39 -0.65 4.49 1.93
N LEU A 40 -1.24 3.60 1.16
CA LEU A 40 -1.36 2.17 1.47
C LEU A 40 -0.78 1.37 0.30
N LEU A 41 0.07 0.41 0.63
CA LEU A 41 0.53 -0.59 -0.32
C LEU A 41 0.03 -1.95 0.12
N SER A 42 -0.59 -2.68 -0.79
CA SER A 42 -1.23 -3.96 -0.51
C SER A 42 -0.71 -5.05 -1.44
N THR A 43 -0.48 -6.22 -0.89
CA THR A 43 -0.21 -7.42 -1.66
C THR A 43 -1.51 -7.96 -2.28
N PRO A 44 -1.46 -8.90 -3.24
CA PRO A 44 -2.66 -9.58 -3.71
C PRO A 44 -3.46 -10.23 -2.57
N PHE A 45 -2.79 -10.80 -1.58
CA PHE A 45 -3.44 -11.39 -0.40
C PHE A 45 -4.21 -10.36 0.43
N GLY A 46 -3.64 -9.16 0.61
CA GLY A 46 -4.26 -8.05 1.34
C GLY A 46 -5.27 -7.25 0.51
N SER A 47 -5.35 -7.44 -0.81
CA SER A 47 -6.19 -6.63 -1.70
C SER A 47 -7.68 -6.69 -1.38
N SER A 48 -8.14 -7.77 -0.77
CA SER A 48 -9.53 -7.93 -0.31
C SER A 48 -9.81 -7.32 1.08
N GLY A 49 -8.80 -6.72 1.71
CA GLY A 49 -8.88 -6.09 3.02
C GLY A 49 -9.08 -4.58 2.96
N TYR A 50 -8.20 -3.83 3.64
CA TYR A 50 -8.31 -2.38 3.74
C TYR A 50 -8.14 -1.68 2.37
N ALA A 51 -7.29 -2.22 1.48
CA ALA A 51 -7.14 -1.71 0.13
C ALA A 51 -8.48 -1.67 -0.63
N HIS A 52 -9.29 -2.73 -0.53
CA HIS A 52 -10.62 -2.76 -1.13
C HIS A 52 -11.55 -1.67 -0.59
N SER A 53 -11.49 -1.38 0.70
CA SER A 53 -12.28 -0.30 1.34
C SER A 53 -11.91 1.09 0.84
N LEU A 54 -10.71 1.25 0.29
CA LEU A 54 -10.22 2.49 -0.34
C LEU A 54 -10.54 2.57 -1.85
N GLY A 55 -11.28 1.61 -2.39
CA GLY A 55 -11.56 1.52 -3.82
C GLY A 55 -10.44 0.85 -4.61
N GLY A 56 -9.53 0.13 -3.94
CA GLY A 56 -8.50 -0.67 -4.56
C GLY A 56 -9.04 -1.87 -5.32
N SER A 57 -8.19 -2.44 -6.17
CA SER A 57 -8.53 -3.58 -7.01
C SER A 57 -8.48 -4.89 -6.23
N LEU A 58 -9.42 -5.78 -6.47
CA LEU A 58 -9.28 -7.18 -6.04
C LEU A 58 -8.26 -7.85 -6.95
N MET A 59 -7.10 -8.19 -6.38
CA MET A 59 -6.03 -8.86 -7.11
C MET A 59 -6.16 -10.37 -6.95
N THR A 60 -6.14 -11.08 -8.06
CA THR A 60 -6.12 -12.56 -8.10
C THR A 60 -4.69 -13.03 -8.39
N GLY A 61 -4.33 -14.17 -7.85
CA GLY A 61 -2.96 -14.69 -7.96
C GLY A 61 -2.02 -14.11 -6.90
N ASP A 62 -0.72 -14.13 -7.17
CA ASP A 62 0.34 -13.80 -6.21
C ASP A 62 1.36 -12.77 -6.73
N SER A 63 1.11 -12.21 -7.91
CA SER A 63 2.01 -11.26 -8.58
C SER A 63 1.58 -9.82 -8.41
N GLY A 64 2.56 -8.94 -8.34
CA GLY A 64 2.37 -7.51 -8.18
C GLY A 64 2.02 -7.10 -6.76
N TYR A 65 1.81 -5.81 -6.60
CA TYR A 65 1.25 -5.18 -5.41
C TYR A 65 0.61 -3.85 -5.80
N GLU A 66 -0.34 -3.36 -5.04
CA GLU A 66 -1.04 -2.14 -5.40
C GLU A 66 -0.73 -0.99 -4.46
N LEU A 67 -0.71 0.20 -5.04
CA LEU A 67 -0.58 1.49 -4.37
C LEU A 67 -1.95 2.17 -4.33
N ASN A 68 -2.41 2.52 -3.14
CA ASN A 68 -3.60 3.30 -2.90
C ASN A 68 -3.26 4.58 -2.12
N MET A 69 -3.85 5.70 -2.51
CA MET A 69 -3.74 6.94 -1.76
C MET A 69 -4.94 7.10 -0.81
N LEU A 70 -4.70 7.56 0.41
CA LEU A 70 -5.75 7.86 1.39
C LEU A 70 -6.13 9.33 1.28
N ALA A 71 -7.35 9.61 0.82
CA ALA A 71 -7.91 10.95 0.67
C ALA A 71 -6.91 11.95 0.02
N PRO A 72 -6.39 11.67 -1.18
CA PRO A 72 -5.47 12.58 -1.86
C PRO A 72 -6.20 13.85 -2.28
N LEU A 73 -5.52 15.00 -2.18
CA LEU A 73 -6.01 16.21 -2.81
C LEU A 73 -5.79 16.14 -4.31
N HIS A 74 -6.88 16.34 -5.05
CA HIS A 74 -6.84 16.43 -6.50
C HIS A 74 -7.50 17.73 -6.94
N ASN A 75 -6.71 18.66 -7.50
CA ASN A 75 -7.17 19.96 -7.98
C ASN A 75 -6.18 20.50 -9.03
N ALA A 76 -6.36 21.75 -9.47
CA ALA A 76 -5.50 22.39 -10.47
C ALA A 76 -4.00 22.44 -10.10
N LYS A 77 -3.66 22.38 -8.81
CA LYS A 77 -2.27 22.45 -8.31
C LYS A 77 -1.68 21.08 -8.00
N TYR A 78 -2.50 20.15 -7.50
CA TYR A 78 -2.06 18.84 -7.07
C TYR A 78 -2.69 17.75 -7.92
N HIS A 79 -1.85 16.90 -8.48
CA HIS A 79 -2.26 15.78 -9.30
C HIS A 79 -1.76 14.49 -8.69
N SER A 80 -2.63 13.51 -8.57
CA SER A 80 -2.32 12.16 -8.12
C SER A 80 -3.29 11.16 -8.73
N PHE A 81 -3.01 9.89 -8.61
CA PHE A 81 -3.97 8.88 -8.97
C PHE A 81 -5.10 8.82 -7.94
N ILE A 82 -6.34 8.89 -8.41
CA ILE A 82 -7.54 8.65 -7.60
C ILE A 82 -7.80 7.14 -7.52
N SER A 83 -7.54 6.42 -8.61
CA SER A 83 -7.60 4.97 -8.68
C SER A 83 -6.33 4.34 -8.10
N SER A 84 -6.42 3.08 -7.72
CA SER A 84 -5.26 2.28 -7.37
C SER A 84 -4.31 2.11 -8.56
N LEU A 85 -3.03 1.96 -8.28
CA LEU A 85 -1.99 1.65 -9.26
C LEU A 85 -1.38 0.29 -8.92
N ILE A 86 -1.47 -0.65 -9.85
CA ILE A 86 -0.84 -1.97 -9.71
C ILE A 86 0.60 -1.88 -10.21
N LEU A 87 1.53 -2.31 -9.39
CA LEU A 87 2.96 -2.35 -9.61
C LEU A 87 3.41 -3.79 -9.86
N ASN A 88 4.51 -3.94 -10.61
CA ASN A 88 5.13 -5.25 -10.83
C ASN A 88 5.96 -5.69 -9.61
N ASP A 89 6.30 -6.96 -9.55
CA ASP A 89 7.09 -7.55 -8.47
C ASP A 89 8.47 -6.89 -8.29
N GLU A 90 9.10 -6.47 -9.38
CA GLU A 90 10.43 -5.86 -9.41
C GLU A 90 10.41 -4.35 -9.14
N ASP A 91 9.24 -3.72 -9.16
CA ASP A 91 9.16 -2.28 -8.95
C ASP A 91 9.56 -1.91 -7.52
N ILE A 92 10.28 -0.82 -7.39
CA ILE A 92 10.72 -0.26 -6.12
C ILE A 92 10.05 1.09 -5.96
N LEU A 93 9.31 1.21 -4.87
CA LEU A 93 8.65 2.45 -4.49
C LEU A 93 9.48 3.20 -3.45
N ASP A 94 9.81 4.45 -3.72
CA ASP A 94 10.35 5.37 -2.73
C ASP A 94 9.24 6.35 -2.32
N VAL A 95 8.99 6.43 -1.01
CA VAL A 95 7.98 7.32 -0.40
C VAL A 95 8.69 8.29 0.52
N ASN A 96 8.50 9.61 0.32
CA ASN A 96 9.07 10.65 1.15
C ASN A 96 7.96 11.55 1.70
N ILE A 97 8.03 11.87 3.00
CA ILE A 97 7.11 12.79 3.68
C ILE A 97 7.85 14.10 3.94
N HIS A 98 7.37 15.21 3.35
CA HIS A 98 8.12 16.47 3.35
C HIS A 98 7.77 17.44 4.48
N ASN A 99 6.55 17.43 4.98
CA ASN A 99 6.04 18.54 5.81
C ASN A 99 5.90 18.24 7.30
N THR A 100 6.01 17.00 7.72
CA THR A 100 5.80 16.62 9.13
C THR A 100 6.46 15.29 9.46
N ARG A 101 6.67 15.06 10.77
CA ARG A 101 7.04 13.76 11.34
C ARG A 101 5.90 13.15 12.16
N LEU A 102 4.72 13.78 12.14
CA LEU A 102 3.52 13.32 12.83
C LEU A 102 2.69 12.42 11.94
N PHE A 103 3.17 11.20 11.73
CA PHE A 103 2.51 10.13 11.00
C PHE A 103 2.82 8.78 11.66
N GLU A 104 2.01 7.82 11.33
CA GLU A 104 2.13 6.44 11.80
C GLU A 104 2.44 5.51 10.63
N ILE A 105 3.12 4.42 10.94
CA ILE A 105 3.40 3.33 10.00
C ILE A 105 2.75 2.09 10.58
N ALA A 106 1.95 1.41 9.80
CA ALA A 106 1.38 0.12 10.14
C ALA A 106 1.81 -0.94 9.12
N CYS A 107 2.17 -2.11 9.62
CA CYS A 107 2.47 -3.30 8.83
C CYS A 107 1.56 -4.43 9.37
N ASP A 108 0.59 -4.87 8.58
CA ASP A 108 -0.41 -5.87 9.02
C ASP A 108 -1.04 -5.51 10.38
N MET A 109 -1.54 -4.28 10.54
CA MET A 109 -2.11 -3.73 11.79
C MET A 109 -1.11 -3.53 12.95
N ASN A 110 0.16 -3.92 12.80
CA ASN A 110 1.17 -3.64 13.81
C ASN A 110 1.79 -2.27 13.59
N THR A 111 1.82 -1.45 14.62
CA THR A 111 2.46 -0.13 14.55
C THR A 111 3.97 -0.29 14.48
N CYS A 112 4.58 0.28 13.46
CA CYS A 112 6.02 0.34 13.25
C CYS A 112 6.55 1.71 13.64
N LYS A 113 7.58 1.75 14.49
CA LYS A 113 8.18 3.02 14.95
C LYS A 113 9.38 3.38 14.07
N SER A 114 9.38 4.59 13.52
CA SER A 114 10.51 5.13 12.76
C SER A 114 10.69 6.62 13.02
N LYS A 115 11.96 7.05 12.94
CA LYS A 115 12.32 8.48 12.88
C LYS A 115 12.53 8.95 11.43
N SER A 116 12.54 8.04 10.48
CA SER A 116 12.71 8.35 9.05
C SER A 116 11.46 9.02 8.49
N ILE A 117 11.68 9.87 7.50
CA ILE A 117 10.64 10.45 6.64
C ILE A 117 10.71 9.89 5.21
N SER A 118 11.66 8.98 4.97
CA SER A 118 11.90 8.35 3.67
C SER A 118 11.86 6.84 3.80
N PHE A 119 11.11 6.20 2.95
CA PHE A 119 10.85 4.77 2.97
C PHE A 119 11.02 4.19 1.59
N LYS A 120 11.67 3.03 1.53
CA LYS A 120 11.78 2.23 0.33
C LYS A 120 10.95 0.97 0.50
N ILE A 121 10.00 0.75 -0.40
CA ILE A 121 9.04 -0.35 -0.33
C ILE A 121 9.17 -1.18 -1.60
N LYS A 122 9.18 -2.48 -1.44
CA LYS A 122 9.26 -3.45 -2.53
C LYS A 122 8.70 -4.79 -2.10
N LYS A 123 8.33 -5.63 -3.05
CA LYS A 123 7.99 -7.02 -2.77
C LYS A 123 9.19 -7.72 -2.12
N SER A 124 8.90 -8.51 -1.11
CA SER A 124 9.92 -9.30 -0.41
C SER A 124 10.25 -10.57 -1.19
N SER A 125 11.51 -11.02 -1.08
CA SER A 125 11.90 -12.37 -1.51
C SER A 125 11.53 -13.45 -0.50
N LYS A 126 11.05 -13.06 0.69
CA LYS A 126 10.50 -14.00 1.66
C LYS A 126 9.07 -14.34 1.28
N GLU A 127 8.75 -15.60 1.33
CA GLU A 127 7.43 -16.15 1.02
C GLU A 127 6.80 -16.75 2.27
N PHE A 128 5.49 -16.79 2.29
CA PHE A 128 4.72 -17.61 3.23
C PHE A 128 3.82 -18.57 2.44
N ASN A 129 3.54 -19.73 3.02
CA ASN A 129 2.70 -20.74 2.42
C ASN A 129 1.37 -20.81 3.17
N LEU A 130 0.27 -20.54 2.47
CA LEU A 130 -1.06 -20.73 3.01
C LEU A 130 -1.53 -22.15 2.73
N VAL A 131 -1.74 -22.94 3.78
CA VAL A 131 -2.20 -24.32 3.66
C VAL A 131 -3.72 -24.37 3.70
N HIS A 132 -4.32 -24.91 2.66
CA HIS A 132 -5.76 -25.17 2.59
C HIS A 132 -6.03 -26.65 2.87
N LEU A 133 -6.87 -26.94 3.87
CA LEU A 133 -7.28 -28.30 4.24
C LEU A 133 -8.35 -28.90 3.30
N LYS A 134 -8.92 -28.05 2.44
CA LYS A 134 -9.91 -28.43 1.42
C LYS A 134 -9.51 -27.78 0.09
N PRO A 135 -9.98 -28.31 -1.05
CA PRO A 135 -9.79 -27.65 -2.34
C PRO A 135 -10.17 -26.17 -2.24
N PHE A 136 -9.26 -25.29 -2.66
CA PHE A 136 -9.43 -23.85 -2.60
C PHE A 136 -9.73 -23.34 -4.00
N ASP A 137 -10.84 -22.61 -4.12
CA ASP A 137 -11.22 -21.88 -5.33
C ASP A 137 -11.36 -20.40 -4.99
N GLU A 138 -10.41 -19.62 -5.49
CA GLU A 138 -10.31 -18.19 -5.23
C GLU A 138 -11.55 -17.43 -5.72
N TYR A 139 -12.08 -17.78 -6.88
CA TYR A 139 -13.25 -17.10 -7.46
C TYR A 139 -14.52 -17.39 -6.66
N SER A 140 -14.70 -18.61 -6.18
CA SER A 140 -15.80 -18.95 -5.26
C SER A 140 -15.70 -18.19 -3.95
N ARG A 141 -14.48 -18.00 -3.41
CA ARG A 141 -14.23 -17.18 -2.23
C ARG A 141 -14.61 -15.72 -2.47
N LEU A 142 -14.13 -15.12 -3.56
CA LEU A 142 -14.45 -13.74 -3.91
C LEU A 142 -15.95 -13.53 -4.11
N LYS A 143 -16.61 -14.44 -4.83
CA LYS A 143 -18.07 -14.41 -5.01
C LYS A 143 -18.78 -14.39 -3.65
N LYS A 144 -18.45 -15.31 -2.76
CA LYS A 144 -19.05 -15.39 -1.42
C LYS A 144 -18.81 -14.14 -0.57
N SER A 145 -17.65 -13.51 -0.73
CA SER A 145 -17.28 -12.34 0.11
C SER A 145 -17.84 -11.02 -0.41
N PHE A 146 -18.04 -10.88 -1.74
CA PHE A 146 -18.30 -9.57 -2.35
C PHE A 146 -19.48 -9.54 -3.33
N ALA A 147 -20.02 -10.66 -3.75
CA ALA A 147 -21.03 -10.73 -4.83
C ALA A 147 -22.31 -11.49 -4.45
N ASN A 148 -22.48 -11.89 -3.21
CA ASN A 148 -23.70 -12.56 -2.71
C ASN A 148 -24.61 -11.59 -1.99
#